data_e163e476b44fc7d9bab32569ed04f2ad
#
_entry.id   e163e476b44fc7d9bab32569ed04f2ad
#
_cell.length_a   1.000
_cell.length_b   1.000
_cell.length_c   1.000
_cell.angle_alpha   90.00
_cell.angle_beta   90.00
_cell.angle_gamma   90.00
#
_symmetry.space_group_name_H-M   'P 1'
#
loop_
_entity.id
_entity.type
_entity.pdbx_description
1 polymer ?
#
loop_
_entity_poly.entity_id
_entity_poly.type
_entity_poly.pdbx_seq_one_letter_code
_entity_poly.pdbx_strand_id
1 'polypeptide(L)'
;QGDFSGSDTTRLVILGSGNPNPSPINSGCSVAIVVFNTPYIIDFGPGLIRRAAALSPSYGGKISGLEVKNIKRAFLTHLHSDHTAGYPDLILTPWVMGRDEPLEVYGPEGINKMTENILEAYEEDIRYRLYGSEPANNQGWRVNSHEFMNEGVIYRDENVKVEAFPVPHGSWPNSWGFRFTTPDKVIVVSGDTRPSEKILEYARNADILVHEVYSKKGFDTKNETWKAYHSENHTSTYELGEIAAKTNPGLIVLYHILYWGASDKDLLDEIATVYKGKVAVGHDLDVY
;
A
#
# COMPACT_ATOMS: atom_id res chain seq x y z
N GLN A 1 4.76 -20.15 7.91
CA GLN A 1 3.50 -19.97 8.65
C GLN A 1 3.86 -19.82 10.11
N GLY A 2 4.07 -18.58 10.57
CA GLY A 2 4.30 -18.32 11.98
C GLY A 2 3.02 -18.53 12.77
N ASP A 3 3.12 -19.23 13.87
CA ASP A 3 2.04 -19.38 14.85
C ASP A 3 1.76 -18.01 15.48
N PHE A 4 0.64 -17.39 15.11
CA PHE A 4 0.18 -16.13 15.71
C PHE A 4 -0.44 -16.41 17.07
N SER A 5 0.41 -16.63 18.08
CA SER A 5 0.00 -16.70 19.47
C SER A 5 0.03 -15.30 20.09
N GLY A 6 -1.13 -14.69 20.22
CA GLY A 6 -1.41 -13.69 21.26
C GLY A 6 -0.88 -12.28 21.03
N SER A 7 -1.79 -11.32 21.06
CA SER A 7 -1.66 -9.94 21.51
C SER A 7 -1.04 -8.86 20.58
N ASP A 8 -0.63 -9.12 19.36
CA ASP A 8 -0.26 -8.02 18.49
C ASP A 8 -1.50 -7.21 18.08
N THR A 9 -1.58 -6.00 18.60
CA THR A 9 -2.68 -5.07 18.32
C THR A 9 -2.67 -4.65 16.86
N THR A 10 -1.48 -4.49 16.29
CA THR A 10 -1.26 -4.02 14.90
C THR A 10 -0.61 -5.09 14.05
N ARG A 11 -1.13 -5.30 12.85
CA ARG A 11 -0.56 -6.18 11.81
C ARG A 11 -0.36 -5.41 10.54
N LEU A 12 0.79 -5.60 9.91
CA LEU A 12 1.02 -5.20 8.51
C LEU A 12 0.69 -6.39 7.62
N VAL A 13 -0.09 -6.17 6.57
CA VAL A 13 -0.49 -7.20 5.60
C VAL A 13 -0.13 -6.73 4.20
N ILE A 14 0.59 -7.55 3.45
CA ILE A 14 0.83 -7.30 2.03
C ILE A 14 -0.36 -7.87 1.23
N LEU A 15 -1.23 -7.00 0.72
CA LEU A 15 -2.35 -7.40 -0.14
C LEU A 15 -1.91 -7.58 -1.59
N GLY A 16 -0.93 -6.80 -2.03
CA GLY A 16 -0.33 -6.92 -3.34
C GLY A 16 1.09 -6.38 -3.32
N SER A 17 2.03 -7.21 -3.73
CA SER A 17 3.47 -6.91 -3.80
C SER A 17 3.93 -6.49 -5.20
N GLY A 18 3.00 -6.47 -6.17
CA GLY A 18 3.27 -6.21 -7.58
C GLY A 18 3.58 -4.75 -7.87
N ASN A 19 3.99 -4.50 -9.08
CA ASN A 19 4.38 -3.24 -9.69
C ASN A 19 3.71 -3.16 -11.09
N PRO A 20 4.02 -2.19 -11.98
CA PRO A 20 3.36 -2.09 -13.28
C PRO A 20 3.49 -3.32 -14.20
N ASN A 21 4.47 -4.21 -13.94
CA ASN A 21 4.59 -5.44 -14.73
C ASN A 21 3.49 -6.43 -14.33
N PRO A 22 2.69 -6.95 -15.28
CA PRO A 22 1.52 -7.75 -14.96
C PRO A 22 1.90 -9.20 -14.60
N SER A 23 2.57 -9.37 -13.46
CA SER A 23 2.89 -10.69 -12.93
C SER A 23 1.61 -11.46 -12.60
N PRO A 24 1.42 -12.69 -13.10
CA PRO A 24 0.20 -13.45 -12.84
C PRO A 24 0.07 -13.94 -11.39
N ILE A 25 1.16 -13.92 -10.64
CA ILE A 25 1.21 -14.42 -9.25
C ILE A 25 1.12 -13.30 -8.20
N ASN A 26 1.33 -12.04 -8.60
CA ASN A 26 1.27 -10.89 -7.70
C ASN A 26 0.09 -10.00 -8.04
N SER A 27 -0.68 -9.59 -7.05
CA SER A 27 -1.64 -8.50 -7.19
C SER A 27 -0.92 -7.15 -7.25
N GLY A 28 -1.59 -6.13 -7.77
CA GLY A 28 -1.05 -4.78 -7.82
C GLY A 28 -0.79 -4.21 -6.44
N CYS A 29 0.07 -3.20 -6.38
CA CYS A 29 0.58 -2.63 -5.13
C CYS A 29 -0.54 -2.25 -4.15
N SER A 30 -0.57 -2.88 -3.00
CA SER A 30 -1.48 -2.54 -1.90
C SER A 30 -1.01 -3.20 -0.59
N VAL A 31 -1.07 -2.45 0.49
CA VAL A 31 -0.86 -2.97 1.84
C VAL A 31 -2.03 -2.60 2.75
N ALA A 32 -2.25 -3.40 3.80
CA ALA A 32 -3.19 -3.06 4.86
C ALA A 32 -2.47 -3.00 6.20
N ILE A 33 -2.77 -1.98 6.98
CA ILE A 33 -2.44 -1.93 8.41
C ILE A 33 -3.74 -2.24 9.15
N VAL A 34 -3.76 -3.33 9.90
CA VAL A 34 -4.94 -3.77 10.66
C VAL A 34 -4.66 -3.54 12.14
N VAL A 35 -5.38 -2.61 12.76
CA VAL A 35 -5.27 -2.31 14.19
C VAL A 35 -6.51 -2.86 14.89
N PHE A 36 -6.32 -3.79 15.83
CA PHE A 36 -7.38 -4.63 16.35
C PHE A 36 -8.12 -5.35 15.20
N ASN A 37 -9.30 -4.90 14.83
CA ASN A 37 -10.06 -5.39 13.69
C ASN A 37 -10.41 -4.28 12.68
N THR A 38 -9.73 -3.14 12.72
CA THR A 38 -9.95 -2.02 11.81
C THR A 38 -8.85 -1.98 10.75
N PRO A 39 -9.18 -2.19 9.46
CA PRO A 39 -8.22 -2.14 8.37
C PRO A 39 -8.07 -0.72 7.83
N TYR A 40 -6.85 -0.35 7.51
CA TYR A 40 -6.44 0.88 6.82
C TYR A 40 -5.67 0.46 5.57
N ILE A 41 -6.23 0.70 4.39
CA ILE A 41 -5.66 0.28 3.12
C ILE A 41 -4.73 1.37 2.59
N ILE A 42 -3.56 1.01 2.12
CA ILE A 42 -2.62 1.92 1.44
C ILE A 42 -2.42 1.40 0.03
N ASP A 43 -2.72 2.25 -0.94
CA ASP A 43 -2.77 1.99 -2.37
C ASP A 43 -3.82 0.95 -2.79
N PHE A 44 -4.31 1.09 -4.02
CA PHE A 44 -5.45 0.34 -4.55
C PHE A 44 -5.08 -0.37 -5.85
N GLY A 45 -3.96 -1.06 -5.87
CA GLY A 45 -3.58 -1.88 -7.02
C GLY A 45 -4.62 -2.96 -7.34
N PRO A 46 -4.67 -3.45 -8.57
CA PRO A 46 -5.65 -4.45 -8.97
C PRO A 46 -5.52 -5.75 -8.17
N GLY A 47 -6.65 -6.28 -7.70
CA GLY A 47 -6.73 -7.55 -6.97
C GLY A 47 -6.78 -7.43 -5.45
N LEU A 48 -6.59 -6.23 -4.88
CA LEU A 48 -6.51 -6.01 -3.42
C LEU A 48 -7.71 -6.59 -2.66
N ILE A 49 -8.91 -6.47 -3.17
CA ILE A 49 -10.13 -6.94 -2.48
C ILE A 49 -10.16 -8.46 -2.38
N ARG A 50 -9.77 -9.17 -3.45
CA ARG A 50 -9.66 -10.64 -3.42
C ARG A 50 -8.56 -11.11 -2.46
N ARG A 51 -7.46 -10.36 -2.36
CA ARG A 51 -6.39 -10.66 -1.41
C ARG A 51 -6.80 -10.39 0.03
N ALA A 52 -7.52 -9.31 0.31
CA ALA A 52 -8.10 -9.06 1.63
C ALA A 52 -9.09 -10.18 2.01
N ALA A 53 -9.98 -10.53 1.09
CA ALA A 53 -10.94 -11.62 1.29
C ALA A 53 -10.25 -12.95 1.63
N ALA A 54 -9.15 -13.31 0.94
CA ALA A 54 -8.42 -14.55 1.19
C ALA A 54 -7.91 -14.70 2.63
N LEU A 55 -7.68 -13.58 3.33
CA LEU A 55 -7.25 -13.57 4.73
C LEU A 55 -8.41 -13.42 5.73
N SER A 56 -9.63 -13.21 5.23
CA SER A 56 -10.83 -13.05 6.05
C SER A 56 -11.45 -14.39 6.45
N PRO A 57 -12.17 -14.44 7.57
CA PRO A 57 -12.89 -15.66 8.00
C PRO A 57 -13.87 -16.20 6.97
N SER A 58 -14.54 -15.36 6.18
CA SER A 58 -15.47 -15.77 5.12
C SER A 58 -14.83 -16.67 4.06
N TYR A 59 -13.51 -16.63 3.92
CA TYR A 59 -12.73 -17.44 2.96
C TYR A 59 -11.68 -18.32 3.68
N GLY A 60 -11.85 -18.56 4.98
CA GLY A 60 -11.00 -19.46 5.77
C GLY A 60 -9.73 -18.82 6.35
N GLY A 61 -9.58 -17.51 6.20
CA GLY A 61 -8.51 -16.74 6.84
C GLY A 61 -8.79 -16.45 8.32
N LYS A 62 -7.89 -15.72 8.98
CA LYS A 62 -7.95 -15.47 10.43
C LYS A 62 -8.04 -13.99 10.81
N ILE A 63 -8.08 -13.08 9.85
CA ILE A 63 -8.07 -11.63 10.09
C ILE A 63 -9.47 -11.06 9.90
N SER A 64 -10.26 -11.01 10.97
CA SER A 64 -11.65 -10.54 10.93
C SER A 64 -11.79 -9.10 10.41
N GLY A 65 -10.79 -8.25 10.64
CA GLY A 65 -10.75 -6.90 10.08
C GLY A 65 -10.77 -6.85 8.55
N LEU A 66 -10.27 -7.89 7.89
CA LEU A 66 -10.22 -8.00 6.43
C LEU A 66 -11.50 -8.59 5.80
N GLU A 67 -12.57 -8.82 6.59
CA GLU A 67 -13.88 -9.01 5.99
C GLU A 67 -14.18 -7.83 5.07
N VAL A 68 -14.52 -8.12 3.82
CA VAL A 68 -14.56 -7.11 2.76
C VAL A 68 -15.44 -5.91 3.10
N LYS A 69 -16.58 -6.15 3.75
CA LYS A 69 -17.49 -5.09 4.24
C LYS A 69 -16.87 -4.16 5.29
N ASN A 70 -15.79 -4.57 5.95
CA ASN A 70 -15.11 -3.77 6.99
C ASN A 70 -14.08 -2.79 6.40
N ILE A 71 -13.81 -2.85 5.10
CA ILE A 71 -12.88 -1.95 4.43
C ILE A 71 -13.58 -0.61 4.20
N LYS A 72 -13.22 0.39 5.01
CA LYS A 72 -13.90 1.69 5.09
C LYS A 72 -12.95 2.88 4.95
N ARG A 73 -11.63 2.66 5.00
CA ARG A 73 -10.60 3.71 4.97
C ARG A 73 -9.44 3.32 4.07
N ALA A 74 -9.04 4.24 3.22
CA ALA A 74 -7.96 4.03 2.28
C ALA A 74 -7.11 5.30 2.06
N PHE A 75 -5.84 5.09 1.75
CA PHE A 75 -4.83 6.13 1.57
C PHE A 75 -4.09 5.87 0.27
N LEU A 76 -3.86 6.89 -0.53
CA LEU A 76 -3.21 6.77 -1.82
C LEU A 76 -1.88 7.51 -1.81
N THR A 77 -0.80 6.84 -2.20
CA THR A 77 0.53 7.44 -2.31
C THR A 77 0.63 8.36 -3.53
N HIS A 78 0.17 7.91 -4.68
CA HIS A 78 0.16 8.67 -5.94
C HIS A 78 -0.80 8.01 -6.96
N LEU A 79 -1.06 8.69 -8.10
CA LEU A 79 -2.12 8.27 -9.03
C LEU A 79 -1.66 7.36 -10.18
N HIS A 80 -0.50 6.71 -10.14
CA HIS A 80 -0.14 5.72 -11.14
C HIS A 80 -1.16 4.56 -11.18
N SER A 81 -1.32 3.95 -12.35
CA SER A 81 -2.37 2.94 -12.58
C SER A 81 -2.18 1.66 -11.77
N ASP A 82 -0.96 1.26 -11.49
CA ASP A 82 -0.65 0.09 -10.66
C ASP A 82 -0.95 0.30 -9.17
N HIS A 83 -1.15 1.56 -8.74
CA HIS A 83 -1.62 1.95 -7.41
C HIS A 83 -3.12 2.28 -7.37
N THR A 84 -3.80 2.42 -8.53
CA THR A 84 -5.19 2.91 -8.59
C THR A 84 -6.15 2.05 -9.41
N ALA A 85 -5.67 1.09 -10.22
CA ALA A 85 -6.54 0.30 -11.09
C ALA A 85 -7.55 -0.60 -10.33
N GLY A 86 -7.33 -0.87 -9.06
CA GLY A 86 -8.27 -1.54 -8.16
C GLY A 86 -9.26 -0.61 -7.45
N TYR A 87 -9.23 0.70 -7.71
CA TYR A 87 -10.08 1.65 -7.00
C TYR A 87 -11.58 1.43 -7.22
N PRO A 88 -12.08 1.15 -8.44
CA PRO A 88 -13.48 0.78 -8.62
C PRO A 88 -13.88 -0.46 -7.81
N ASP A 89 -13.02 -1.49 -7.76
CA ASP A 89 -13.26 -2.69 -6.96
C ASP A 89 -13.32 -2.38 -5.46
N LEU A 90 -12.44 -1.51 -4.96
CA LEU A 90 -12.43 -1.04 -3.57
C LEU A 90 -13.70 -0.26 -3.20
N ILE A 91 -14.27 0.50 -4.15
CA ILE A 91 -15.52 1.24 -3.93
C ILE A 91 -16.72 0.28 -3.93
N LEU A 92 -16.84 -0.55 -4.95
CA LEU A 92 -18.09 -1.24 -5.28
C LEU A 92 -18.21 -2.61 -4.60
N THR A 93 -17.15 -3.41 -4.59
CA THR A 93 -17.24 -4.77 -4.03
C THR A 93 -17.53 -4.78 -2.53
N PRO A 94 -16.89 -3.97 -1.67
CA PRO A 94 -17.26 -3.88 -0.26
C PRO A 94 -18.70 -3.44 -0.02
N TRP A 95 -19.24 -2.53 -0.84
CA TRP A 95 -20.64 -2.14 -0.81
C TRP A 95 -21.57 -3.32 -1.09
N VAL A 96 -21.31 -4.06 -2.18
CA VAL A 96 -22.07 -5.26 -2.53
C VAL A 96 -22.00 -6.31 -1.42
N MET A 97 -20.87 -6.39 -0.71
CA MET A 97 -20.68 -7.29 0.43
C MET A 97 -21.23 -6.76 1.76
N GLY A 98 -21.89 -5.57 1.77
CA GLY A 98 -22.62 -5.05 2.90
C GLY A 98 -21.96 -3.91 3.67
N ARG A 99 -20.92 -3.24 3.11
CA ARG A 99 -20.49 -1.95 3.66
C ARG A 99 -21.64 -0.95 3.52
N ASP A 100 -22.07 -0.37 4.62
CA ASP A 100 -23.27 0.47 4.73
C ASP A 100 -22.95 1.94 5.04
N GLU A 101 -21.70 2.33 4.93
CA GLU A 101 -21.21 3.71 5.04
C GLU A 101 -20.29 4.06 3.87
N PRO A 102 -20.10 5.36 3.56
CA PRO A 102 -19.16 5.79 2.53
C PRO A 102 -17.73 5.30 2.80
N LEU A 103 -16.99 5.05 1.71
CA LEU A 103 -15.55 4.84 1.78
C LEU A 103 -14.85 6.18 2.02
N GLU A 104 -14.03 6.27 3.06
CA GLU A 104 -13.16 7.42 3.33
C GLU A 104 -11.84 7.22 2.60
N VAL A 105 -11.50 8.12 1.67
CA VAL A 105 -10.25 8.03 0.88
C VAL A 105 -9.44 9.32 1.04
N TYR A 106 -8.19 9.15 1.41
CA TYR A 106 -7.22 10.24 1.55
C TYR A 106 -6.14 10.08 0.48
N GLY A 107 -5.95 11.09 -0.37
CA GLY A 107 -5.01 11.02 -1.47
C GLY A 107 -4.46 12.37 -1.90
N PRO A 108 -3.46 12.38 -2.79
CA PRO A 108 -2.93 13.61 -3.36
C PRO A 108 -3.93 14.28 -4.30
N GLU A 109 -3.57 15.48 -4.74
CA GLU A 109 -4.33 16.22 -5.77
C GLU A 109 -4.65 15.32 -6.97
N GLY A 110 -5.91 15.35 -7.40
CA GLY A 110 -6.47 14.52 -8.46
C GLY A 110 -7.33 13.35 -7.98
N ILE A 111 -7.26 12.95 -6.70
CA ILE A 111 -8.08 11.84 -6.18
C ILE A 111 -9.57 12.17 -6.22
N ASN A 112 -9.97 13.41 -5.95
CA ASN A 112 -11.36 13.83 -6.01
C ASN A 112 -11.93 13.64 -7.42
N LYS A 113 -11.22 14.14 -8.43
CA LYS A 113 -11.62 13.98 -9.82
C LYS A 113 -11.63 12.53 -10.29
N MET A 114 -10.65 11.73 -9.86
CA MET A 114 -10.62 10.30 -10.16
C MET A 114 -11.85 9.60 -9.56
N THR A 115 -12.20 9.91 -8.32
CA THR A 115 -13.38 9.38 -7.63
C THR A 115 -14.67 9.71 -8.37
N GLU A 116 -14.87 10.98 -8.72
CA GLU A 116 -16.06 11.44 -9.47
C GLU A 116 -16.20 10.68 -10.80
N ASN A 117 -15.14 10.61 -11.59
CA ASN A 117 -15.16 9.94 -12.89
C ASN A 117 -15.38 8.41 -12.77
N ILE A 118 -14.88 7.76 -11.73
CA ILE A 118 -15.15 6.34 -11.48
C ILE A 118 -16.62 6.13 -11.13
N LEU A 119 -17.17 6.93 -10.24
CA LEU A 119 -18.59 6.84 -9.87
C LEU A 119 -19.50 7.10 -11.07
N GLU A 120 -19.16 8.06 -11.93
CA GLU A 120 -19.87 8.32 -13.18
C GLU A 120 -19.77 7.12 -14.15
N ALA A 121 -18.59 6.54 -14.32
CA ALA A 121 -18.38 5.37 -15.16
C ALA A 121 -19.22 4.14 -14.73
N TYR A 122 -19.49 4.01 -13.44
CA TYR A 122 -20.29 2.93 -12.85
C TYR A 122 -21.71 3.31 -12.50
N GLU A 123 -22.19 4.48 -12.96
CA GLU A 123 -23.55 4.98 -12.68
C GLU A 123 -24.63 3.94 -12.97
N GLU A 124 -24.55 3.22 -14.08
CA GLU A 124 -25.53 2.20 -14.46
C GLU A 124 -25.57 1.04 -13.46
N ASP A 125 -24.41 0.51 -13.04
CA ASP A 125 -24.33 -0.58 -12.06
C ASP A 125 -24.92 -0.11 -10.71
N ILE A 126 -24.52 1.08 -10.26
CA ILE A 126 -25.03 1.69 -9.01
C ILE A 126 -26.54 1.87 -9.07
N ARG A 127 -27.06 2.41 -10.17
CA ARG A 127 -28.50 2.64 -10.37
C ARG A 127 -29.30 1.34 -10.33
N TYR A 128 -28.85 0.31 -11.01
CA TYR A 128 -29.57 -0.97 -11.04
C TYR A 128 -29.53 -1.71 -9.71
N ARG A 129 -28.44 -1.59 -8.94
CA ARG A 129 -28.37 -2.14 -7.58
C ARG A 129 -29.27 -1.39 -6.62
N LEU A 130 -29.36 -0.05 -6.72
CA LEU A 130 -30.19 0.75 -5.82
C LEU A 130 -31.70 0.66 -6.10
N TYR A 131 -32.09 0.58 -7.37
CA TYR A 131 -33.49 0.72 -7.80
C TYR A 131 -34.02 -0.52 -8.53
N GLY A 132 -33.22 -1.54 -8.75
CA GLY A 132 -33.60 -2.79 -9.36
C GLY A 132 -34.05 -3.83 -8.31
N SER A 133 -33.81 -5.10 -8.58
CA SER A 133 -34.23 -6.21 -7.71
C SER A 133 -33.22 -6.57 -6.61
N GLU A 134 -32.02 -5.99 -6.63
CA GLU A 134 -30.99 -6.27 -5.64
C GLU A 134 -31.21 -5.43 -4.38
N PRO A 135 -31.13 -6.04 -3.16
CA PRO A 135 -31.34 -5.29 -1.91
C PRO A 135 -30.06 -4.56 -1.47
N ALA A 136 -29.58 -3.61 -2.26
CA ALA A 136 -28.40 -2.81 -1.92
C ALA A 136 -28.77 -1.64 -0.99
N ASN A 137 -27.88 -1.34 -0.01
CA ASN A 137 -28.02 -0.14 0.79
C ASN A 137 -27.62 1.12 -0.03
N ASN A 138 -28.10 2.28 0.37
CA ASN A 138 -27.90 3.53 -0.39
C ASN A 138 -26.69 4.37 0.09
N GLN A 139 -25.80 3.83 0.91
CA GLN A 139 -24.67 4.55 1.47
C GLN A 139 -23.32 3.98 1.02
N GLY A 140 -23.18 2.66 0.99
CA GLY A 140 -21.87 2.01 0.84
C GLY A 140 -21.18 2.19 -0.53
N TRP A 141 -21.88 2.63 -1.57
CA TRP A 141 -21.29 2.99 -2.86
C TRP A 141 -20.66 4.38 -2.88
N ARG A 142 -20.97 5.21 -1.89
CA ARG A 142 -20.48 6.59 -1.80
C ARG A 142 -19.02 6.61 -1.37
N VAL A 143 -18.34 7.68 -1.74
CA VAL A 143 -16.95 7.94 -1.36
C VAL A 143 -16.84 9.37 -0.86
N ASN A 144 -16.23 9.54 0.29
CA ASN A 144 -15.74 10.82 0.78
C ASN A 144 -14.24 10.88 0.48
N SER A 145 -13.87 11.57 -0.58
CA SER A 145 -12.47 11.73 -0.96
C SER A 145 -11.90 13.03 -0.40
N HIS A 146 -10.71 12.95 0.19
CA HIS A 146 -10.01 14.04 0.86
C HIS A 146 -8.64 14.23 0.20
N GLU A 147 -8.49 15.34 -0.51
CA GLU A 147 -7.17 15.72 -1.04
C GLU A 147 -6.31 16.37 0.03
N PHE A 148 -5.03 16.00 0.06
CA PHE A 148 -4.03 16.69 0.86
C PHE A 148 -2.88 17.19 -0.04
N MET A 149 -2.32 18.37 0.31
CA MET A 149 -1.24 19.00 -0.44
C MET A 149 -0.03 19.36 0.43
N ASN A 150 -0.13 19.13 1.73
CA ASN A 150 0.91 19.48 2.69
C ASN A 150 1.31 18.27 3.53
N GLU A 151 2.58 18.21 3.90
CA GLU A 151 3.07 17.21 4.85
C GLU A 151 2.45 17.42 6.24
N GLY A 152 2.36 16.34 6.99
CA GLY A 152 1.84 16.31 8.35
C GLY A 152 0.66 15.36 8.53
N VAL A 153 -0.08 15.57 9.60
CA VAL A 153 -1.21 14.71 9.95
C VAL A 153 -2.37 14.92 8.97
N ILE A 154 -2.72 13.87 8.22
CA ILE A 154 -3.84 13.87 7.28
C ILE A 154 -5.07 13.12 7.82
N TYR A 155 -4.87 12.23 8.80
CA TYR A 155 -5.94 11.44 9.41
C TYR A 155 -5.61 11.08 10.85
N ARG A 156 -6.64 10.98 11.68
CA ARG A 156 -6.53 10.47 13.05
C ARG A 156 -7.88 9.90 13.50
N ASP A 157 -7.84 8.75 14.15
CA ASP A 157 -8.95 8.20 14.92
C ASP A 157 -8.43 7.61 16.27
N GLU A 158 -9.23 6.77 16.92
CA GLU A 158 -8.86 6.13 18.18
C GLU A 158 -7.72 5.12 18.06
N ASN A 159 -7.49 4.58 16.85
CA ASN A 159 -6.52 3.52 16.60
C ASN A 159 -5.21 4.03 15.98
N VAL A 160 -5.28 5.07 15.15
CA VAL A 160 -4.12 5.51 14.37
C VAL A 160 -4.00 7.02 14.26
N LYS A 161 -2.77 7.47 14.12
CA LYS A 161 -2.41 8.76 13.55
C LYS A 161 -1.67 8.50 12.24
N VAL A 162 -2.12 9.11 11.14
CA VAL A 162 -1.50 9.01 9.82
C VAL A 162 -0.90 10.34 9.42
N GLU A 163 0.40 10.33 9.15
CA GLU A 163 1.15 11.47 8.64
C GLU A 163 1.58 11.18 7.21
N ALA A 164 1.34 12.12 6.30
CA ALA A 164 1.84 12.08 4.94
C ALA A 164 3.09 12.95 4.81
N PHE A 165 4.05 12.50 4.02
CA PHE A 165 5.26 13.26 3.70
C PHE A 165 5.60 13.11 2.20
N PRO A 166 6.08 14.20 1.54
CA PRO A 166 6.37 14.15 0.12
C PRO A 166 7.62 13.32 -0.16
N VAL A 167 7.59 12.57 -1.27
CA VAL A 167 8.73 11.81 -1.76
C VAL A 167 8.97 12.08 -3.24
N PRO A 168 10.24 12.09 -3.70
CA PRO A 168 10.56 12.34 -5.10
C PRO A 168 10.36 11.08 -5.95
N HIS A 169 9.52 11.18 -6.99
CA HIS A 169 9.25 10.10 -7.93
C HIS A 169 9.36 10.62 -9.36
N GLY A 170 10.59 10.83 -9.83
CA GLY A 170 10.90 11.35 -11.14
C GLY A 170 10.19 12.68 -11.44
N SER A 171 9.47 12.72 -12.54
CA SER A 171 8.67 13.87 -12.96
C SER A 171 7.24 13.88 -12.37
N TRP A 172 6.86 12.89 -11.58
CA TRP A 172 5.54 12.84 -10.94
C TRP A 172 5.47 13.90 -9.83
N PRO A 173 4.54 14.87 -9.90
CA PRO A 173 4.59 16.05 -9.03
C PRO A 173 4.13 15.78 -7.59
N ASN A 174 3.25 14.79 -7.40
CA ASN A 174 2.56 14.54 -6.13
C ASN A 174 2.66 13.07 -5.74
N SER A 175 3.82 12.66 -5.21
CA SER A 175 4.06 11.34 -4.64
C SER A 175 4.35 11.45 -3.14
N TRP A 176 3.81 10.53 -2.35
CA TRP A 176 3.78 10.61 -0.90
C TRP A 176 4.12 9.27 -0.25
N GLY A 177 4.83 9.35 0.88
CA GLY A 177 4.94 8.27 1.83
C GLY A 177 4.03 8.51 3.03
N PHE A 178 3.77 7.46 3.82
CA PHE A 178 2.92 7.55 5.00
C PHE A 178 3.64 7.00 6.24
N ARG A 179 3.41 7.67 7.38
CA ARG A 179 3.77 7.16 8.71
C ARG A 179 2.51 6.92 9.51
N PHE A 180 2.30 5.66 9.87
CA PHE A 180 1.23 5.22 10.75
C PHE A 180 1.79 5.04 12.17
N THR A 181 1.21 5.75 13.13
CA THR A 181 1.47 5.54 14.54
C THR A 181 0.25 4.87 15.14
N THR A 182 0.41 3.66 15.63
CA THR A 182 -0.62 2.83 16.26
C THR A 182 -0.33 2.67 17.76
N PRO A 183 -1.16 1.99 18.55
CA PRO A 183 -0.89 1.80 19.98
C PRO A 183 0.42 1.06 20.30
N ASP A 184 0.88 0.17 19.40
CA ASP A 184 2.02 -0.70 19.65
C ASP A 184 3.10 -0.67 18.56
N LYS A 185 2.88 0.02 17.43
CA LYS A 185 3.85 0.07 16.32
C LYS A 185 3.89 1.42 15.62
N VAL A 186 5.04 1.72 15.07
CA VAL A 186 5.23 2.76 14.05
C VAL A 186 5.59 2.08 12.74
N ILE A 187 4.73 2.25 11.74
CA ILE A 187 4.91 1.66 10.40
C ILE A 187 5.04 2.79 9.39
N VAL A 188 6.09 2.74 8.58
CA VAL A 188 6.32 3.70 7.49
C VAL A 188 6.22 2.98 6.16
N VAL A 189 5.45 3.55 5.24
CA VAL A 189 5.30 3.06 3.87
C VAL A 189 5.86 4.12 2.93
N SER A 190 6.84 3.74 2.11
CA SER A 190 7.59 4.70 1.28
C SER A 190 6.77 5.33 0.17
N GLY A 191 5.78 4.61 -0.40
CA GLY A 191 5.32 4.88 -1.76
C GLY A 191 6.45 4.65 -2.76
N ASP A 192 6.27 5.04 -4.01
CA ASP A 192 7.33 4.99 -5.02
C ASP A 192 8.23 6.20 -4.89
N THR A 193 9.54 5.95 -4.75
CA THR A 193 10.49 7.01 -4.47
C THR A 193 11.93 6.64 -4.82
N ARG A 194 12.69 7.59 -5.32
CA ARG A 194 14.16 7.53 -5.18
C ARG A 194 14.57 7.87 -3.74
N PRO A 195 15.84 7.66 -3.34
CA PRO A 195 16.33 8.04 -2.00
C PRO A 195 15.92 9.46 -1.60
N SER A 196 15.38 9.62 -0.40
CA SER A 196 14.77 10.86 0.07
C SER A 196 15.15 11.17 1.52
N GLU A 197 15.45 12.44 1.79
CA GLU A 197 15.68 12.94 3.16
C GLU A 197 14.41 12.79 4.03
N LYS A 198 13.22 12.87 3.42
CA LYS A 198 11.97 12.66 4.13
C LYS A 198 11.81 11.22 4.61
N ILE A 199 12.25 10.23 3.82
CA ILE A 199 12.31 8.84 4.30
C ILE A 199 13.25 8.74 5.50
N LEU A 200 14.43 9.39 5.47
CA LEU A 200 15.36 9.38 6.61
C LEU A 200 14.76 10.02 7.87
N GLU A 201 13.97 11.07 7.70
CA GLU A 201 13.28 11.75 8.80
C GLU A 201 12.16 10.88 9.39
N TYR A 202 11.22 10.44 8.55
CA TYR A 202 9.98 9.77 9.01
C TYR A 202 10.16 8.31 9.38
N ALA A 203 11.15 7.60 8.80
CA ALA A 203 11.42 6.19 9.09
C ALA A 203 12.38 5.97 10.27
N ARG A 204 12.90 7.03 10.90
CA ARG A 204 13.82 6.90 12.02
C ARG A 204 13.20 6.10 13.16
N ASN A 205 13.86 4.98 13.53
CA ASN A 205 13.42 4.06 14.57
C ASN A 205 11.95 3.56 14.38
N ALA A 206 11.48 3.44 13.15
CA ALA A 206 10.21 2.79 12.88
C ALA A 206 10.30 1.30 13.24
N ASP A 207 9.21 0.73 13.73
CA ASP A 207 9.13 -0.71 13.99
C ASP A 207 9.18 -1.48 12.66
N ILE A 208 8.48 -0.98 11.64
CA ILE A 208 8.49 -1.56 10.29
C ILE A 208 8.65 -0.43 9.25
N LEU A 209 9.60 -0.60 8.35
CA LEU A 209 9.74 0.19 7.13
C LEU A 209 9.34 -0.67 5.92
N VAL A 210 8.19 -0.39 5.33
CA VAL A 210 7.75 -0.96 4.05
C VAL A 210 8.29 -0.08 2.94
N HIS A 211 9.17 -0.60 2.10
CA HIS A 211 9.87 0.22 1.11
C HIS A 211 9.93 -0.47 -0.25
N GLU A 212 9.66 0.30 -1.31
CA GLU A 212 9.89 -0.14 -2.68
C GLU A 212 11.36 -0.38 -2.96
N VAL A 213 11.68 -1.22 -3.93
CA VAL A 213 13.08 -1.50 -4.25
C VAL A 213 13.27 -2.08 -5.65
N TYR A 214 14.38 -1.76 -6.28
CA TYR A 214 14.83 -2.51 -7.45
C TYR A 214 16.14 -3.26 -7.20
N SER A 215 16.28 -4.43 -7.84
CA SER A 215 17.53 -5.19 -7.84
C SER A 215 18.62 -4.45 -8.61
N LYS A 216 19.77 -4.25 -7.98
CA LYS A 216 20.94 -3.68 -8.66
C LYS A 216 21.45 -4.60 -9.79
N LYS A 217 21.45 -5.92 -9.57
CA LYS A 217 21.79 -6.92 -10.58
C LYS A 217 20.88 -6.81 -11.80
N GLY A 218 19.56 -6.71 -11.57
CA GLY A 218 18.59 -6.53 -12.64
C GLY A 218 18.72 -5.19 -13.34
N PHE A 219 18.99 -4.12 -12.58
CA PHE A 219 19.22 -2.77 -13.11
C PHE A 219 20.42 -2.72 -14.07
N ASP A 220 21.52 -3.41 -13.78
CA ASP A 220 22.72 -3.42 -14.59
C ASP A 220 22.51 -4.02 -15.99
N THR A 221 21.43 -4.82 -16.16
CA THR A 221 21.04 -5.37 -17.47
C THR A 221 20.28 -4.37 -18.36
N LYS A 222 19.85 -3.23 -17.83
CA LYS A 222 19.07 -2.23 -18.55
C LYS A 222 19.95 -1.36 -19.46
N ASN A 223 19.36 -0.83 -20.54
CA ASN A 223 20.00 0.21 -21.32
C ASN A 223 20.06 1.55 -20.56
N GLU A 224 20.85 2.49 -21.02
CA GLU A 224 21.11 3.76 -20.32
C GLU A 224 19.84 4.61 -20.14
N THR A 225 18.89 4.57 -21.08
CA THR A 225 17.62 5.29 -20.96
C THR A 225 16.80 4.77 -19.78
N TRP A 226 16.67 3.46 -19.64
CA TRP A 226 15.96 2.85 -18.52
C TRP A 226 16.70 2.98 -17.20
N LYS A 227 18.03 2.94 -17.21
CA LYS A 227 18.83 3.22 -16.01
C LYS A 227 18.60 4.64 -15.51
N ALA A 228 18.65 5.63 -16.41
CA ALA A 228 18.36 7.03 -16.06
C ALA A 228 16.93 7.16 -15.48
N TYR A 229 15.94 6.57 -16.14
CA TYR A 229 14.55 6.59 -15.64
C TYR A 229 14.44 5.98 -14.25
N HIS A 230 14.93 4.75 -14.03
CA HIS A 230 14.74 4.06 -12.77
C HIS A 230 15.51 4.71 -11.61
N SER A 231 16.70 5.24 -11.83
CA SER A 231 17.44 5.96 -10.80
C SER A 231 16.79 7.27 -10.36
N GLU A 232 15.99 7.89 -11.21
CA GLU A 232 15.22 9.10 -10.86
C GLU A 232 13.88 8.79 -10.19
N ASN A 233 13.38 7.57 -10.31
CA ASN A 233 12.03 7.21 -9.86
C ASN A 233 12.00 6.24 -8.70
N HIS A 234 13.01 5.40 -8.52
CA HIS A 234 13.00 4.27 -7.59
C HIS A 234 14.31 4.15 -6.79
N THR A 235 14.30 3.29 -5.78
CA THR A 235 15.41 3.06 -4.85
C THR A 235 16.06 1.70 -5.11
N SER A 236 17.39 1.66 -5.26
CA SER A 236 18.13 0.41 -5.37
C SER A 236 18.27 -0.32 -4.04
N THR A 237 18.56 -1.60 -4.09
CA THR A 237 18.88 -2.43 -2.91
C THR A 237 20.02 -1.86 -2.07
N TYR A 238 21.07 -1.31 -2.70
CA TYR A 238 22.19 -0.69 -1.99
C TYR A 238 21.78 0.62 -1.28
N GLU A 239 21.07 1.49 -1.99
CA GLU A 239 20.56 2.75 -1.43
C GLU A 239 19.58 2.49 -0.28
N LEU A 240 18.71 1.47 -0.41
CA LEU A 240 17.84 1.06 0.68
C LEU A 240 18.63 0.57 1.88
N GLY A 241 19.72 -0.17 1.66
CA GLY A 241 20.65 -0.58 2.72
C GLY A 241 21.24 0.64 3.46
N GLU A 242 21.63 1.70 2.73
CA GLU A 242 22.14 2.94 3.32
C GLU A 242 21.06 3.70 4.11
N ILE A 243 19.83 3.76 3.57
CA ILE A 243 18.66 4.32 4.28
C ILE A 243 18.43 3.57 5.59
N ALA A 244 18.43 2.24 5.53
CA ALA A 244 18.22 1.39 6.70
C ALA A 244 19.31 1.57 7.77
N ALA A 245 20.56 1.69 7.37
CA ALA A 245 21.68 1.93 8.28
C ALA A 245 21.53 3.28 9.03
N LYS A 246 20.92 4.28 8.40
CA LYS A 246 20.70 5.62 8.98
C LYS A 246 19.41 5.69 9.82
N THR A 247 18.37 4.95 9.44
CA THR A 247 17.04 5.01 10.08
C THR A 247 16.84 3.97 11.17
N ASN A 248 17.61 2.88 11.14
CA ASN A 248 17.59 1.77 12.11
C ASN A 248 16.17 1.21 12.38
N PRO A 249 15.43 0.75 11.34
CA PRO A 249 14.12 0.17 11.54
C PRO A 249 14.21 -1.20 12.21
N GLY A 250 13.16 -1.59 12.94
CA GLY A 250 13.06 -2.92 13.55
C GLY A 250 12.99 -4.05 12.51
N LEU A 251 12.28 -3.78 11.39
CA LEU A 251 12.15 -4.67 10.23
C LEU A 251 11.99 -3.83 8.96
N ILE A 252 12.66 -4.24 7.88
CA ILE A 252 12.34 -3.77 6.52
C ILE A 252 11.49 -4.83 5.83
N VAL A 253 10.38 -4.43 5.22
CA VAL A 253 9.57 -5.27 4.34
C VAL A 253 9.67 -4.69 2.93
N LEU A 254 10.24 -5.47 2.02
CA LEU A 254 10.36 -5.09 0.61
C LEU A 254 9.01 -5.30 -0.08
N TYR A 255 8.52 -4.30 -0.80
CA TYR A 255 7.32 -4.40 -1.62
C TYR A 255 7.51 -3.63 -2.93
N HIS A 256 6.56 -3.68 -3.87
CA HIS A 256 6.70 -3.03 -5.18
C HIS A 256 8.07 -3.33 -5.82
N ILE A 257 8.43 -4.62 -5.86
CA ILE A 257 9.80 -5.04 -6.17
C ILE A 257 10.02 -5.13 -7.67
N LEU A 258 11.01 -4.41 -8.18
CA LEU A 258 11.46 -4.49 -9.57
C LEU A 258 12.63 -5.49 -9.65
N TYR A 259 12.29 -6.76 -9.83
CA TYR A 259 13.25 -7.88 -9.84
C TYR A 259 14.16 -7.89 -11.06
N TRP A 260 13.58 -7.70 -12.24
CA TRP A 260 14.26 -7.80 -13.55
C TRP A 260 15.16 -9.04 -13.67
N GLY A 261 14.64 -10.19 -13.27
CA GLY A 261 15.32 -11.49 -13.32
C GLY A 261 16.18 -11.84 -12.09
N ALA A 262 16.24 -10.97 -11.09
CA ALA A 262 16.81 -11.31 -9.80
C ALA A 262 15.85 -12.18 -8.98
N SER A 263 16.35 -12.87 -7.99
CA SER A 263 15.59 -13.63 -6.99
C SER A 263 15.48 -12.86 -5.67
N ASP A 264 14.61 -13.31 -4.77
CA ASP A 264 14.54 -12.80 -3.38
C ASP A 264 15.91 -12.85 -2.70
N LYS A 265 16.63 -13.96 -2.92
CA LYS A 265 17.97 -14.12 -2.37
C LYS A 265 18.95 -13.07 -2.91
N ASP A 266 18.89 -12.75 -4.19
CA ASP A 266 19.75 -11.70 -4.76
C ASP A 266 19.45 -10.34 -4.07
N LEU A 267 18.20 -9.98 -3.87
CA LEU A 267 17.83 -8.73 -3.18
C LEU A 267 18.37 -8.69 -1.74
N LEU A 268 18.16 -9.77 -0.99
CA LEU A 268 18.63 -9.87 0.40
C LEU A 268 20.16 -9.83 0.48
N ASP A 269 20.87 -10.53 -0.41
CA ASP A 269 22.32 -10.52 -0.47
C ASP A 269 22.87 -9.13 -0.82
N GLU A 270 22.24 -8.42 -1.77
CA GLU A 270 22.60 -7.06 -2.16
C GLU A 270 22.44 -6.10 -0.96
N ILE A 271 21.30 -6.10 -0.29
CA ILE A 271 21.06 -5.25 0.90
C ILE A 271 22.04 -5.62 2.01
N ALA A 272 22.31 -6.91 2.22
CA ALA A 272 23.20 -7.39 3.26
C ALA A 272 24.67 -6.96 3.08
N THR A 273 25.07 -6.44 1.92
CA THR A 273 26.40 -5.83 1.75
C THR A 273 26.55 -4.53 2.53
N VAL A 274 25.43 -3.81 2.75
CA VAL A 274 25.38 -2.48 3.38
C VAL A 274 24.73 -2.52 4.77
N TYR A 275 23.65 -3.29 4.93
CA TYR A 275 22.85 -3.32 6.15
C TYR A 275 22.70 -4.75 6.68
N LYS A 276 22.90 -4.92 8.01
CA LYS A 276 22.86 -6.23 8.69
C LYS A 276 21.64 -6.44 9.58
N GLY A 277 20.66 -5.53 9.54
CA GLY A 277 19.42 -5.67 10.28
C GLY A 277 18.44 -6.64 9.62
N LYS A 278 17.22 -6.69 10.13
CA LYS A 278 16.18 -7.61 9.64
C LYS A 278 15.55 -7.07 8.36
N VAL A 279 15.53 -7.89 7.32
CA VAL A 279 14.90 -7.61 6.03
C VAL A 279 14.06 -8.82 5.61
N ALA A 280 12.83 -8.58 5.20
CA ALA A 280 11.94 -9.58 4.62
C ALA A 280 11.53 -9.15 3.20
N VAL A 281 11.45 -10.09 2.29
CA VAL A 281 10.80 -9.88 0.98
C VAL A 281 9.31 -10.08 1.18
N GLY A 282 8.51 -9.05 0.93
CA GLY A 282 7.06 -9.11 1.07
C GLY A 282 6.42 -9.79 -0.13
N HIS A 283 5.61 -10.80 0.13
CA HIS A 283 4.77 -11.47 -0.86
C HIS A 283 3.30 -11.25 -0.56
N ASP A 284 2.46 -11.42 -1.59
CA ASP A 284 1.01 -11.35 -1.40
C ASP A 284 0.57 -12.27 -0.26
N LEU A 285 -0.25 -11.75 0.63
CA LEU A 285 -0.81 -12.41 1.82
C LEU A 285 0.15 -12.60 3.01
N ASP A 286 1.38 -12.10 2.92
CA ASP A 286 2.27 -12.07 4.09
C ASP A 286 1.73 -11.13 5.17
N VAL A 287 1.95 -11.53 6.43
CA VAL A 287 1.50 -10.79 7.62
C VAL A 287 2.68 -10.64 8.59
N TYR A 288 2.90 -9.42 9.05
CA TYR A 288 3.99 -9.03 9.94
C TYR A 288 3.46 -8.37 11.22
#